data_27a9004bf298b6b43085ab89634b4471
#
_entry.id   27a9004bf298b6b43085ab89634b4471
#
_cell.length_a   1.000
_cell.length_b   1.000
_cell.length_c   1.000
_cell.angle_alpha   90.00
_cell.angle_beta   90.00
_cell.angle_gamma   90.00
#
_symmetry.space_group_name_H-M   'P 1'
#
loop_
_entity.id
_entity.type
_entity.pdbx_description
1 polymer ?
#
loop_
_entity_poly.entity_id
_entity_poly.type
_entity_poly.pdbx_seq_one_letter_code
_entity_poly.pdbx_strand_id
1 'polypeptide(L)'
;MNTRLVGSEMCIRDSLKIGPGTDPESEMGPLVTAAHKAKVEGDIDQGVAEGAELVVDGRGLVLQGYENGFYTGGTLFDRVTPDMSIYKDEIFGPVLSVVRVDDHAAASKLVNEHEFGNGAAIFTRDGDAAREFARNVEIGMVGVNVPIPVPMAFHSFGGWKRSLFGDHHMHGPEGVRFYTKYK
;
A
#
# COMPACT_ATOMS: atom_id res chain seq x y z
N MET A 1 8.80 23.33 6.99
CA MET A 1 9.07 22.07 7.68
C MET A 1 7.77 21.63 8.34
N ASN A 2 7.14 20.58 7.84
CA ASN A 2 5.77 20.24 8.23
C ASN A 2 5.79 19.33 9.48
N THR A 3 5.79 19.93 10.66
CA THR A 3 5.78 19.27 11.98
C THR A 3 4.55 18.38 12.24
N ARG A 4 3.56 18.38 11.35
CA ARG A 4 2.34 17.56 11.50
C ARG A 4 2.51 16.09 11.14
N LEU A 5 3.47 15.72 10.28
CA LEU A 5 3.74 14.33 9.98
C LEU A 5 4.44 13.63 11.17
N VAL A 6 5.41 14.26 11.80
CA VAL A 6 6.18 13.69 12.92
C VAL A 6 5.29 13.32 14.13
N GLY A 7 4.22 14.08 14.39
CA GLY A 7 3.28 13.76 15.48
C GLY A 7 2.34 12.59 15.18
N SER A 8 1.98 12.37 13.90
CA SER A 8 1.15 11.23 13.49
C SER A 8 1.97 9.94 13.35
N GLU A 9 3.26 10.06 13.09
CA GLU A 9 4.19 8.94 12.92
C GLU A 9 4.46 8.20 14.24
N MET A 10 4.67 8.92 15.34
CA MET A 10 4.77 8.32 16.68
C MET A 10 3.46 7.62 17.10
N CYS A 11 2.30 8.17 16.72
CA CYS A 11 1.02 7.54 17.00
C CYS A 11 0.83 6.20 16.27
N ILE A 12 1.30 6.05 15.04
CA ILE A 12 1.14 4.81 14.26
C ILE A 12 1.93 3.66 14.89
N ARG A 13 3.16 3.90 15.36
CA ARG A 13 3.98 2.86 16.00
C ARG A 13 3.38 2.36 17.28
N ASP A 14 2.94 3.28 18.15
CA ASP A 14 2.52 2.96 19.51
C ASP A 14 1.04 2.61 19.61
N SER A 15 0.25 2.88 18.56
CA SER A 15 -1.19 2.63 18.54
C SER A 15 -1.58 1.30 17.90
N LEU A 16 -0.73 0.72 17.03
CA LEU A 16 -1.07 -0.53 16.34
C LEU A 16 -0.91 -1.72 17.26
N LYS A 17 -2.01 -2.30 17.69
CA LYS A 17 -2.03 -3.51 18.51
C LYS A 17 -1.77 -4.75 17.65
N ILE A 18 -0.58 -5.31 17.79
CA ILE A 18 -0.17 -6.50 17.04
C ILE A 18 -0.33 -7.72 17.92
N GLY A 19 -1.01 -8.74 17.38
CA GLY A 19 -1.28 -9.96 18.14
C GLY A 19 -1.93 -11.05 17.30
N PRO A 20 -2.30 -12.18 17.91
CA PRO A 20 -2.95 -13.27 17.19
C PRO A 20 -4.36 -12.87 16.71
N GLY A 21 -4.76 -13.32 15.54
CA GLY A 21 -6.07 -13.00 14.96
C GLY A 21 -7.27 -13.57 15.76
N THR A 22 -7.03 -14.36 16.79
CA THR A 22 -8.05 -14.83 17.74
C THR A 22 -8.29 -13.87 18.89
N ASP A 23 -7.41 -12.89 19.09
CA ASP A 23 -7.60 -11.82 20.05
C ASP A 23 -8.35 -10.65 19.40
N PRO A 24 -9.58 -10.32 19.89
CA PRO A 24 -10.38 -9.25 19.31
C PRO A 24 -9.76 -7.85 19.47
N GLU A 25 -8.78 -7.69 20.35
CA GLU A 25 -8.06 -6.43 20.51
C GLU A 25 -6.90 -6.27 19.51
N SER A 26 -6.54 -7.33 18.80
CA SER A 26 -5.47 -7.27 17.79
C SER A 26 -5.96 -6.58 16.52
N GLU A 27 -5.21 -5.58 16.08
CA GLU A 27 -5.49 -4.83 14.83
C GLU A 27 -4.69 -5.37 13.65
N MET A 28 -3.56 -6.04 13.93
CA MET A 28 -2.73 -6.68 12.90
C MET A 28 -2.20 -8.03 13.41
N GLY A 29 -2.30 -9.05 12.55
CA GLY A 29 -1.80 -10.39 12.79
C GLY A 29 -0.34 -10.59 12.35
N PRO A 30 0.17 -11.85 12.40
CA PRO A 30 1.51 -12.18 11.92
C PRO A 30 1.59 -12.19 10.40
N LEU A 31 2.81 -12.15 9.88
CA LEU A 31 3.10 -12.49 8.50
C LEU A 31 2.89 -13.99 8.25
N VAL A 32 2.77 -14.38 6.97
CA VAL A 32 2.33 -15.74 6.60
C VAL A 32 3.35 -16.82 6.95
N THR A 33 4.65 -16.52 6.75
CA THR A 33 5.75 -17.48 6.96
C THR A 33 7.01 -16.79 7.48
N ALA A 34 7.94 -17.58 8.05
CA ALA A 34 9.26 -17.09 8.44
C ALA A 34 10.06 -16.53 7.25
N ALA A 35 9.97 -17.18 6.09
CA ALA A 35 10.64 -16.72 4.87
C ALA A 35 10.09 -15.36 4.42
N HIS A 36 8.77 -15.16 4.53
CA HIS A 36 8.15 -13.88 4.21
C HIS A 36 8.57 -12.79 5.20
N LYS A 37 8.62 -13.10 6.50
CA LYS A 37 9.14 -12.16 7.52
C LYS A 37 10.57 -11.73 7.19
N ALA A 38 11.44 -12.69 6.89
CA ALA A 38 12.82 -12.40 6.52
C ALA A 38 12.92 -11.54 5.24
N LYS A 39 12.04 -11.77 4.24
CA LYS A 39 11.96 -10.93 3.05
C LYS A 39 11.58 -9.50 3.41
N VAL A 40 10.51 -9.28 4.17
CA VAL A 40 10.05 -7.95 4.58
C VAL A 40 11.14 -7.21 5.37
N GLU A 41 11.81 -7.88 6.31
CA GLU A 41 12.90 -7.28 7.07
C GLU A 41 14.11 -6.96 6.17
N GLY A 42 14.39 -7.79 5.17
CA GLY A 42 15.42 -7.53 4.15
C GLY A 42 15.07 -6.34 3.25
N ASP A 43 13.82 -6.19 2.87
CA ASP A 43 13.35 -5.02 2.10
C ASP A 43 13.51 -3.72 2.92
N ILE A 44 13.30 -3.79 4.25
CA ILE A 44 13.54 -2.65 5.14
C ILE A 44 15.04 -2.31 5.19
N ASP A 45 15.92 -3.31 5.30
CA ASP A 45 17.38 -3.11 5.24
C ASP A 45 17.79 -2.46 3.91
N GLN A 46 17.22 -2.92 2.81
CA GLN A 46 17.48 -2.39 1.48
C GLN A 46 17.04 -0.93 1.37
N GLY A 47 15.85 -0.57 1.87
CA GLY A 47 15.37 0.81 1.88
C GLY A 47 16.30 1.76 2.62
N VAL A 48 16.83 1.33 3.77
CA VAL A 48 17.84 2.09 4.52
C VAL A 48 19.13 2.23 3.73
N ALA A 49 19.61 1.15 3.09
CA ALA A 49 20.84 1.15 2.29
C ALA A 49 20.73 2.06 1.06
N GLU A 50 19.54 2.18 0.47
CA GLU A 50 19.23 3.07 -0.66
C GLU A 50 19.06 4.54 -0.26
N GLY A 51 19.05 4.84 1.05
CA GLY A 51 19.02 6.21 1.59
C GLY A 51 17.62 6.74 1.94
N ALA A 52 16.60 5.89 2.01
CA ALA A 52 15.32 6.28 2.56
C ALA A 52 15.44 6.60 4.06
N GLU A 53 14.69 7.58 4.53
CA GLU A 53 14.66 7.96 5.95
C GLU A 53 13.76 6.97 6.72
N LEU A 54 14.36 6.10 7.53
CA LEU A 54 13.64 5.19 8.41
C LEU A 54 13.12 5.96 9.62
N VAL A 55 11.84 6.30 9.63
CA VAL A 55 11.19 7.09 10.69
C VAL A 55 10.71 6.18 11.82
N VAL A 56 10.13 5.04 11.47
CA VAL A 56 9.67 4.01 12.41
C VAL A 56 10.21 2.67 11.96
N ASP A 57 10.87 1.96 12.87
CA ASP A 57 11.37 0.60 12.65
C ASP A 57 10.50 -0.43 13.38
N GLY A 58 9.78 -1.24 12.61
CA GLY A 58 8.93 -2.30 13.14
C GLY A 58 9.64 -3.63 13.42
N ARG A 59 10.92 -3.74 13.06
CA ARG A 59 11.71 -4.96 13.27
C ARG A 59 11.98 -5.20 14.75
N GLY A 60 12.25 -6.45 15.09
CA GLY A 60 12.58 -6.83 16.45
C GLY A 60 11.39 -6.86 17.42
N LEU A 61 10.16 -6.77 16.93
CA LEU A 61 8.98 -6.96 17.76
C LEU A 61 8.94 -8.40 18.31
N VAL A 62 8.87 -8.52 19.64
CA VAL A 62 8.69 -9.80 20.34
C VAL A 62 7.38 -9.74 21.12
N LEU A 63 6.46 -10.65 20.81
CA LEU A 63 5.22 -10.80 21.57
C LEU A 63 5.37 -11.92 22.59
N GLN A 64 5.13 -11.59 23.87
CA GLN A 64 5.22 -12.54 24.96
C GLN A 64 4.20 -13.69 24.76
N GLY A 65 4.70 -14.92 24.80
CA GLY A 65 3.91 -16.14 24.57
C GLY A 65 3.73 -16.50 23.08
N TYR A 66 4.25 -15.69 22.16
CA TYR A 66 4.20 -15.90 20.72
C TYR A 66 5.56 -15.68 20.05
N GLU A 67 6.65 -15.96 20.76
CA GLU A 67 8.04 -15.70 20.32
C GLU A 67 8.42 -16.43 19.02
N ASN A 68 7.77 -17.56 18.75
CA ASN A 68 7.96 -18.32 17.51
C ASN A 68 7.04 -17.87 16.36
N GLY A 69 6.21 -16.86 16.59
CA GLY A 69 5.31 -16.30 15.55
C GLY A 69 6.07 -15.36 14.61
N PHE A 70 5.49 -15.18 13.42
CA PHE A 70 6.11 -14.34 12.37
C PHE A 70 5.64 -12.89 12.49
N TYR A 71 5.66 -12.34 13.69
CA TYR A 71 5.23 -10.96 13.96
C TYR A 71 6.33 -9.96 13.62
N THR A 72 5.93 -8.82 13.07
CA THR A 72 6.75 -7.63 12.88
C THR A 72 5.88 -6.39 13.10
N GLY A 73 6.46 -5.31 13.54
CA GLY A 73 5.76 -4.04 13.72
C GLY A 73 5.56 -3.27 12.42
N GLY A 74 4.79 -2.20 12.49
CA GLY A 74 4.67 -1.25 11.39
C GLY A 74 5.97 -0.49 11.17
N THR A 75 6.42 -0.41 9.92
CA THR A 75 7.61 0.35 9.52
C THR A 75 7.19 1.54 8.66
N LEU A 76 7.81 2.69 8.88
CA LEU A 76 7.56 3.91 8.12
C LEU A 76 8.85 4.47 7.55
N PHE A 77 8.87 4.63 6.23
CA PHE A 77 9.91 5.37 5.52
C PHE A 77 9.41 6.72 5.02
N ASP A 78 10.23 7.74 5.17
CA ASP A 78 10.06 9.03 4.52
C ASP A 78 11.13 9.25 3.44
N ARG A 79 10.91 10.24 2.59
CA ARG A 79 11.83 10.63 1.50
C ARG A 79 12.20 9.50 0.55
N VAL A 80 11.28 8.57 0.36
CA VAL A 80 11.43 7.52 -0.65
C VAL A 80 11.39 8.13 -2.04
N THR A 81 12.23 7.64 -2.93
CA THR A 81 12.28 8.08 -4.33
C THR A 81 11.88 6.96 -5.29
N PRO A 82 11.43 7.29 -6.52
CA PRO A 82 11.02 6.27 -7.50
C PRO A 82 12.11 5.29 -7.93
N ASP A 83 13.36 5.59 -7.66
CA ASP A 83 14.50 4.73 -8.00
C ASP A 83 14.72 3.60 -6.99
N MET A 84 14.23 3.76 -5.77
CA MET A 84 14.40 2.80 -4.67
C MET A 84 13.59 1.53 -4.89
N SER A 85 14.12 0.39 -4.43
CA SER A 85 13.45 -0.91 -4.49
C SER A 85 12.15 -0.93 -3.70
N ILE A 86 12.13 -0.31 -2.51
CA ILE A 86 10.93 -0.19 -1.66
C ILE A 86 9.79 0.65 -2.26
N TYR A 87 10.06 1.40 -3.34
CA TYR A 87 9.03 2.05 -4.15
C TYR A 87 8.53 1.14 -5.27
N LYS A 88 9.42 0.39 -5.91
CA LYS A 88 9.13 -0.42 -7.11
C LYS A 88 8.49 -1.76 -6.77
N ASP A 89 8.98 -2.39 -5.70
CA ASP A 89 8.61 -3.75 -5.34
C ASP A 89 7.42 -3.79 -4.39
N GLU A 90 6.54 -4.76 -4.58
CA GLU A 90 5.49 -5.06 -3.63
C GLU A 90 6.08 -5.81 -2.43
N ILE A 91 6.29 -5.11 -1.31
CA ILE A 91 6.86 -5.69 -0.09
C ILE A 91 5.92 -6.74 0.52
N PHE A 92 4.62 -6.50 0.44
CA PHE A 92 3.55 -7.32 1.00
C PHE A 92 3.65 -7.50 2.52
N GLY A 93 4.03 -6.43 3.21
CA GLY A 93 4.22 -6.38 4.66
C GLY A 93 3.82 -5.01 5.23
N PRO A 94 3.89 -4.84 6.55
CA PRO A 94 3.49 -3.60 7.22
C PRO A 94 4.55 -2.50 7.07
N VAL A 95 4.88 -2.15 5.84
CA VAL A 95 5.85 -1.12 5.48
C VAL A 95 5.16 -0.05 4.68
N LEU A 96 5.19 1.18 5.17
CA LEU A 96 4.66 2.36 4.50
C LEU A 96 5.80 3.22 3.99
N SER A 97 5.80 3.52 2.69
CA SER A 97 6.77 4.38 2.03
C SER A 97 6.12 5.71 1.65
N VAL A 98 6.72 6.82 2.10
CA VAL A 98 6.25 8.18 1.81
C VAL A 98 7.16 8.84 0.78
N VAL A 99 6.59 9.18 -0.36
CA VAL A 99 7.24 10.00 -1.40
C VAL A 99 6.73 11.43 -1.30
N ARG A 100 7.63 12.38 -1.22
CA ARG A 100 7.29 13.80 -1.16
C ARG A 100 7.37 14.42 -2.55
N VAL A 101 6.35 15.15 -2.92
CA VAL A 101 6.25 15.85 -4.20
C VAL A 101 5.83 17.30 -3.98
N ASP A 102 6.12 18.15 -4.94
CA ASP A 102 5.88 19.60 -4.81
C ASP A 102 4.40 19.94 -5.01
N ASP A 103 3.70 19.22 -5.88
CA ASP A 103 2.32 19.50 -6.24
C ASP A 103 1.52 18.26 -6.65
N HIS A 104 0.24 18.47 -6.89
CA HIS A 104 -0.70 17.43 -7.34
C HIS A 104 -0.35 16.84 -8.71
N ALA A 105 0.19 17.65 -9.63
CA ALA A 105 0.56 17.18 -10.96
C ALA A 105 1.73 16.20 -10.90
N ALA A 106 2.74 16.51 -10.08
CA ALA A 106 3.86 15.61 -9.80
C ALA A 106 3.41 14.31 -9.14
N ALA A 107 2.47 14.37 -8.18
CA ALA A 107 1.89 13.18 -7.56
C ALA A 107 1.16 12.30 -8.59
N SER A 108 0.31 12.90 -9.42
CA SER A 108 -0.44 12.18 -10.47
C SER A 108 0.49 11.55 -11.51
N LYS A 109 1.58 12.23 -11.85
CA LYS A 109 2.61 11.70 -12.74
C LYS A 109 3.28 10.44 -12.16
N LEU A 110 3.68 10.45 -10.88
CA LEU A 110 4.24 9.26 -10.23
C LEU A 110 3.28 8.06 -10.27
N VAL A 111 2.00 8.30 -9.98
CA VAL A 111 0.96 7.26 -10.06
C VAL A 111 0.85 6.70 -11.49
N ASN A 112 0.90 7.56 -12.50
CA ASN A 112 0.77 7.14 -13.90
C ASN A 112 2.03 6.44 -14.44
N GLU A 113 3.21 6.80 -13.99
CA GLU A 113 4.49 6.20 -14.41
C GLU A 113 4.79 4.86 -13.72
N HIS A 114 4.11 4.55 -12.61
CA HIS A 114 4.28 3.28 -11.92
C HIS A 114 3.78 2.13 -12.80
N GLU A 115 4.51 1.01 -12.82
CA GLU A 115 4.17 -0.16 -13.64
C GLU A 115 2.88 -0.88 -13.21
N PHE A 116 2.50 -0.78 -11.94
CA PHE A 116 1.26 -1.30 -11.41
C PHE A 116 0.18 -0.22 -11.32
N GLY A 117 -1.07 -0.61 -11.47
CA GLY A 117 -2.21 0.29 -11.48
C GLY A 117 -3.45 -0.31 -10.82
N ASN A 118 -3.31 -0.89 -9.63
CA ASN A 118 -4.43 -1.53 -8.95
C ASN A 118 -5.42 -0.52 -8.38
N GLY A 119 -4.99 0.27 -7.41
CA GLY A 119 -5.85 1.26 -6.77
C GLY A 119 -5.06 2.48 -6.29
N ALA A 120 -5.69 3.64 -6.31
CA ALA A 120 -5.17 4.86 -5.73
C ALA A 120 -6.29 5.68 -5.09
N ALA A 121 -5.95 6.48 -4.09
CA ALA A 121 -6.89 7.37 -3.44
C ALA A 121 -6.32 8.79 -3.33
N ILE A 122 -7.18 9.78 -3.51
CA ILE A 122 -6.87 11.17 -3.23
C ILE A 122 -7.66 11.64 -2.00
N PHE A 123 -6.99 12.33 -1.09
CA PHE A 123 -7.61 12.97 0.06
C PHE A 123 -7.51 14.49 -0.12
N THR A 124 -8.62 15.12 -0.44
CA THR A 124 -8.67 16.55 -0.74
C THR A 124 -10.02 17.15 -0.40
N ARG A 125 -10.04 18.47 -0.15
CA ARG A 125 -11.27 19.30 -0.04
C ARG A 125 -11.57 20.02 -1.35
N ASP A 126 -10.64 20.01 -2.30
CA ASP A 126 -10.78 20.67 -3.59
C ASP A 126 -11.48 19.71 -4.58
N GLY A 127 -12.67 20.10 -5.01
CA GLY A 127 -13.48 19.31 -5.93
C GLY A 127 -12.90 19.27 -7.36
N ASP A 128 -12.10 20.26 -7.77
CA ASP A 128 -11.45 20.26 -9.09
C ASP A 128 -10.27 19.29 -9.08
N ALA A 129 -9.43 19.34 -8.04
CA ALA A 129 -8.35 18.38 -7.86
C ALA A 129 -8.86 16.93 -7.80
N ALA A 130 -9.97 16.68 -7.12
CA ALA A 130 -10.60 15.36 -7.06
C ALA A 130 -11.05 14.85 -8.43
N ARG A 131 -11.71 15.71 -9.21
CA ARG A 131 -12.19 15.37 -10.57
C ARG A 131 -11.03 15.18 -11.55
N GLU A 132 -10.03 16.04 -11.48
CA GLU A 132 -8.83 15.95 -12.31
C GLU A 132 -8.08 14.65 -12.04
N PHE A 133 -7.84 14.33 -10.78
CA PHE A 133 -7.21 13.07 -10.38
C PHE A 133 -7.99 11.87 -10.91
N ALA A 134 -9.29 11.78 -10.61
CA ALA A 134 -10.11 10.64 -11.01
C ALA A 134 -10.20 10.45 -12.54
N ARG A 135 -10.07 11.54 -13.32
CA ARG A 135 -10.10 11.49 -14.79
C ARG A 135 -8.77 11.07 -15.40
N ASN A 136 -7.66 11.50 -14.81
CA ASN A 136 -6.36 11.48 -15.47
C ASN A 136 -5.43 10.37 -14.94
N VAL A 137 -5.75 9.74 -13.81
CA VAL A 137 -4.91 8.65 -13.31
C VAL A 137 -5.19 7.35 -14.06
N GLU A 138 -4.12 6.67 -14.42
CA GLU A 138 -4.14 5.38 -15.12
C GLU A 138 -4.18 4.21 -14.12
N ILE A 139 -5.25 4.18 -13.32
CA ILE A 139 -5.47 3.24 -12.22
C ILE A 139 -6.85 2.62 -12.35
N GLY A 140 -6.97 1.35 -12.05
CA GLY A 140 -8.23 0.63 -12.18
C GLY A 140 -9.30 1.00 -11.15
N MET A 141 -8.90 1.32 -9.93
CA MET A 141 -9.80 1.71 -8.85
C MET A 141 -9.36 3.03 -8.23
N VAL A 142 -10.26 4.01 -8.20
CA VAL A 142 -9.96 5.36 -7.70
C VAL A 142 -10.89 5.71 -6.54
N GLY A 143 -10.29 6.09 -5.40
CA GLY A 143 -10.99 6.61 -4.23
C GLY A 143 -10.85 8.12 -4.10
N VAL A 144 -11.92 8.79 -3.69
CA VAL A 144 -11.89 10.18 -3.28
C VAL A 144 -12.30 10.26 -1.82
N ASN A 145 -11.37 10.61 -0.95
CA ASN A 145 -11.53 10.60 0.51
C ASN A 145 -11.92 9.22 1.08
N VAL A 146 -11.56 8.15 0.37
CA VAL A 146 -11.75 6.76 0.77
C VAL A 146 -10.42 6.03 0.59
N PRO A 147 -9.87 5.38 1.64
CA PRO A 147 -8.49 4.85 1.60
C PRO A 147 -8.31 3.63 0.70
N ILE A 148 -9.29 2.74 0.62
CA ILE A 148 -9.20 1.48 -0.15
C ILE A 148 -10.44 1.39 -1.03
N PRO A 149 -10.37 1.84 -2.31
CA PRO A 149 -11.53 1.98 -3.17
C PRO A 149 -11.94 0.65 -3.84
N VAL A 150 -12.19 -0.38 -3.04
CA VAL A 150 -12.64 -1.69 -3.54
C VAL A 150 -14.17 -1.74 -3.49
N PRO A 151 -14.88 -1.82 -4.63
CA PRO A 151 -16.33 -1.92 -4.65
C PRO A 151 -16.81 -3.33 -4.31
N MET A 152 -18.12 -3.48 -4.17
CA MET A 152 -18.75 -4.80 -3.98
C MET A 152 -18.55 -5.68 -5.22
N ALA A 153 -18.38 -6.99 -5.01
CA ALA A 153 -18.00 -7.96 -6.05
C ALA A 153 -19.03 -8.16 -7.18
N PHE A 154 -20.24 -7.60 -7.07
CA PHE A 154 -21.20 -7.58 -8.17
C PHE A 154 -20.94 -6.47 -9.22
N HIS A 155 -20.04 -5.53 -8.94
CA HIS A 155 -19.51 -4.60 -9.91
C HIS A 155 -18.24 -5.15 -10.56
N SER A 156 -18.02 -4.84 -11.82
CA SER A 156 -16.73 -5.11 -12.45
C SER A 156 -15.70 -4.11 -11.94
N PHE A 157 -14.62 -4.62 -11.38
CA PHE A 157 -13.50 -3.81 -10.90
C PHE A 157 -12.19 -4.59 -10.95
N GLY A 158 -11.08 -3.91 -10.89
CA GLY A 158 -9.76 -4.50 -10.84
C GLY A 158 -8.68 -3.52 -11.28
N GLY A 159 -7.47 -4.00 -11.40
CA GLY A 159 -6.31 -3.20 -11.76
C GLY A 159 -6.22 -2.87 -13.24
N TRP A 160 -5.35 -1.94 -13.54
CA TRP A 160 -4.85 -1.62 -14.88
C TRP A 160 -3.37 -1.98 -14.97
N LYS A 161 -2.76 -1.77 -16.11
CA LYS A 161 -1.33 -2.01 -16.36
C LYS A 161 -0.94 -3.45 -15.97
N ARG A 162 0.17 -3.64 -15.26
CA ARG A 162 0.61 -4.96 -14.78
C ARG A 162 -0.23 -5.54 -13.62
N SER A 163 -1.19 -4.78 -13.10
CA SER A 163 -2.14 -5.27 -12.10
C SER A 163 -3.34 -6.01 -12.69
N LEU A 164 -3.34 -6.30 -13.99
CA LEU A 164 -4.38 -7.04 -14.68
C LEU A 164 -3.77 -7.99 -15.72
N PHE A 165 -4.34 -9.19 -15.85
CA PHE A 165 -4.05 -10.13 -16.91
C PHE A 165 -5.17 -10.10 -17.97
N GLY A 166 -4.88 -9.56 -19.14
CA GLY A 166 -5.86 -9.37 -20.23
C GLY A 166 -6.69 -8.07 -20.05
N ASP A 167 -7.84 -8.00 -20.73
CA ASP A 167 -8.63 -6.78 -20.86
C ASP A 167 -9.89 -6.75 -19.97
N HIS A 168 -10.29 -7.89 -19.42
CA HIS A 168 -11.51 -8.03 -18.63
C HIS A 168 -11.21 -8.29 -17.16
N HIS A 169 -11.99 -7.67 -16.29
CA HIS A 169 -11.96 -7.94 -14.86
C HIS A 169 -12.76 -9.20 -14.52
N MET A 170 -12.35 -9.91 -13.47
CA MET A 170 -12.97 -11.20 -13.08
C MET A 170 -14.26 -11.06 -12.28
N HIS A 171 -14.60 -9.86 -11.82
CA HIS A 171 -15.77 -9.59 -10.98
C HIS A 171 -16.92 -8.96 -11.78
N GLY A 172 -18.13 -9.09 -11.26
CA GLY A 172 -19.33 -8.52 -11.85
C GLY A 172 -19.66 -9.08 -13.22
N PRO A 173 -20.36 -8.31 -14.10
CA PRO A 173 -20.78 -8.76 -15.42
C PRO A 173 -19.65 -9.16 -16.36
N GLU A 174 -18.49 -8.55 -16.21
CA GLU A 174 -17.31 -8.87 -17.04
C GLU A 174 -16.70 -10.24 -16.68
N GLY A 175 -17.01 -10.81 -15.50
CA GLY A 175 -16.51 -12.13 -15.10
C GLY A 175 -16.89 -13.23 -16.10
N VAL A 176 -18.05 -13.15 -16.72
CA VAL A 176 -18.45 -14.12 -17.77
C VAL A 176 -17.49 -14.02 -18.96
N ARG A 177 -17.17 -12.82 -19.41
CA ARG A 177 -16.23 -12.60 -20.52
C ARG A 177 -14.80 -13.00 -20.16
N PHE A 178 -14.39 -12.77 -18.93
CA PHE A 178 -13.08 -13.16 -18.42
C PHE A 178 -12.84 -14.68 -18.55
N TYR A 179 -13.84 -15.50 -18.20
CA TYR A 179 -13.73 -16.96 -18.19
C TYR A 179 -14.18 -17.65 -19.49
N THR A 180 -14.60 -16.90 -20.52
CA THR A 180 -15.13 -17.47 -21.78
C THR A 180 -14.42 -16.92 -23.00
N LYS A 181 -14.52 -17.64 -24.09
CA LYS A 181 -14.08 -17.20 -25.42
C LYS A 181 -15.19 -17.41 -26.44
N TYR A 182 -15.32 -16.49 -27.37
CA TYR A 182 -16.14 -16.73 -28.55
C TYR A 182 -15.48 -17.78 -29.46
N LYS A 183 -16.32 -18.62 -30.04
CA LYS A 183 -15.90 -19.61 -31.03
C LYS A 183 -16.49 -19.26 -32.38
#